data_2e2602e3f491c05720352222157cc3f1
#
_entry.id   2e2602e3f491c05720352222157cc3f1
#
_cell.length_a   1.000
_cell.length_b   1.000
_cell.length_c   1.000
_cell.angle_alpha   90.00
_cell.angle_beta   90.00
_cell.angle_gamma   90.00
#
_symmetry.space_group_name_H-M   'P 1'
#
loop_
_entity.id
_entity.type
_entity.pdbx_description
1 polymer ?
#
loop_
_entity_poly.entity_id
_entity_poly.type
_entity_poly.pdbx_seq_one_letter_code
_entity_poly.pdbx_strand_id
1 'polypeptide(L)'
;MGYRFSEITPEIKKLADASLEGYRIDPELYTEYDVKRGLRDINGNGVVAGLTNISTIKVLNTGDGNPNHGDGKLYYRGIDVEDIVSGFVKEKRFGFEETVYLLLFGKMPSEHELADFRRLLADFRELPTTFTRDVIMKSPSDNMMNTLAKSVLALYSYDSNANDTSIPNVLRQSLE
;
A
#
# COMPACT_ATOMS: atom_id res chain seq x y z
N MET A 1 -6.07 28.97 -11.14
CA MET A 1 -6.16 27.67 -11.82
C MET A 1 -5.74 26.63 -10.79
N GLY A 2 -6.68 25.90 -10.20
CA GLY A 2 -6.35 24.79 -9.30
C GLY A 2 -5.65 23.70 -10.11
N TYR A 3 -4.59 23.15 -9.58
CA TYR A 3 -3.92 22.03 -10.21
C TYR A 3 -4.86 20.82 -10.19
N ARG A 4 -5.08 20.17 -11.34
CA ARG A 4 -5.86 18.94 -11.51
C ARG A 4 -5.43 17.81 -10.56
N PHE A 5 -4.18 17.86 -10.11
CA PHE A 5 -3.54 16.89 -9.22
C PHE A 5 -4.03 16.93 -7.76
N SER A 6 -4.78 17.95 -7.33
CA SER A 6 -5.27 18.06 -5.94
C SER A 6 -6.77 17.83 -5.83
N GLU A 7 -7.40 17.34 -6.90
CA GLU A 7 -8.86 17.21 -6.98
C GLU A 7 -9.30 15.79 -6.59
N ILE A 8 -10.17 15.69 -5.58
CA ILE A 8 -10.79 14.42 -5.21
C ILE A 8 -11.94 14.15 -6.18
N THR A 9 -11.69 13.29 -7.17
CA THR A 9 -12.70 12.91 -8.15
C THR A 9 -13.77 11.99 -7.55
N PRO A 10 -14.96 11.85 -8.20
CA PRO A 10 -15.97 10.87 -7.76
C PRO A 10 -15.42 9.44 -7.71
N GLU A 11 -14.51 9.08 -8.61
CA GLU A 11 -13.85 7.76 -8.65
C GLU A 11 -12.98 7.55 -7.41
N ILE A 12 -12.14 8.54 -7.04
CA ILE A 12 -11.32 8.49 -5.83
C ILE A 12 -12.21 8.35 -4.59
N LYS A 13 -13.31 9.10 -4.52
CA LYS A 13 -14.23 8.99 -3.39
C LYS A 13 -14.82 7.59 -3.28
N LYS A 14 -15.28 7.00 -4.40
CA LYS A 14 -15.79 5.63 -4.44
C LYS A 14 -14.75 4.60 -3.99
N LEU A 15 -13.48 4.76 -4.41
CA LEU A 15 -12.39 3.89 -3.99
C LEU A 15 -12.08 4.06 -2.49
N ALA A 16 -12.11 5.28 -1.96
CA ALA A 16 -11.92 5.54 -0.55
C ALA A 16 -13.00 4.86 0.31
N ASP A 17 -14.26 4.94 -0.10
CA ASP A 17 -15.37 4.27 0.59
C ASP A 17 -15.18 2.74 0.57
N ALA A 18 -14.77 2.17 -0.56
CA ALA A 18 -14.48 0.74 -0.69
C ALA A 18 -13.28 0.31 0.17
N SER A 19 -12.25 1.16 0.31
CA SER A 19 -11.08 0.86 1.15
C SER A 19 -11.44 0.80 2.62
N LEU A 20 -12.35 1.64 3.10
CA LEU A 20 -12.80 1.68 4.49
C LEU A 20 -13.37 0.33 4.97
N GLU A 21 -14.10 -0.37 4.12
CA GLU A 21 -14.63 -1.69 4.47
C GLU A 21 -13.51 -2.71 4.70
N GLY A 22 -12.44 -2.64 3.88
CA GLY A 22 -11.28 -3.53 3.98
C GLY A 22 -10.38 -3.27 5.19
N TYR A 23 -10.43 -2.08 5.80
CA TYR A 23 -9.58 -1.70 6.94
C TYR A 23 -10.24 -1.85 8.30
N ARG A 24 -11.51 -2.23 8.36
CA ARG A 24 -12.23 -2.33 9.61
C ARG A 24 -11.71 -3.50 10.43
N ILE A 25 -11.12 -3.18 11.59
CA ILE A 25 -10.71 -4.16 12.60
C ILE A 25 -11.71 -4.05 13.76
N ASP A 26 -12.22 -5.20 14.22
CA ASP A 26 -13.11 -5.22 15.37
C ASP A 26 -12.37 -4.73 16.62
N PRO A 27 -12.86 -3.69 17.31
CA PRO A 27 -12.23 -3.18 18.53
C PRO A 27 -12.08 -4.23 19.63
N GLU A 28 -12.93 -5.24 19.68
CA GLU A 28 -12.87 -6.30 20.68
C GLU A 28 -11.57 -7.12 20.55
N LEU A 29 -11.01 -7.26 19.34
CA LEU A 29 -9.76 -7.96 19.09
C LEU A 29 -8.57 -7.33 19.82
N TYR A 30 -8.58 -6.01 20.03
CA TYR A 30 -7.51 -5.36 20.80
C TYR A 30 -7.49 -5.81 22.27
N THR A 31 -8.66 -6.14 22.83
CA THR A 31 -8.79 -6.67 24.19
C THR A 31 -8.49 -8.18 24.20
N GLU A 32 -9.01 -8.93 23.23
CA GLU A 32 -8.80 -10.37 23.10
C GLU A 32 -7.31 -10.71 22.97
N TYR A 33 -6.57 -9.99 22.15
CA TYR A 33 -5.14 -10.23 21.93
C TYR A 33 -4.23 -9.43 22.87
N ASP A 34 -4.79 -8.76 23.89
CA ASP A 34 -4.03 -7.97 24.88
C ASP A 34 -2.97 -7.04 24.22
N VAL A 35 -3.41 -6.30 23.21
CA VAL A 35 -2.52 -5.42 22.42
C VAL A 35 -1.87 -4.37 23.30
N LYS A 36 -0.54 -4.36 23.34
CA LYS A 36 0.27 -3.48 24.20
C LYS A 36 0.76 -2.24 23.46
N ARG A 37 1.04 -1.20 24.24
CA ARG A 37 1.81 -0.05 23.76
C ARG A 37 3.30 -0.34 23.97
N GLY A 38 4.05 -0.49 22.89
CA GLY A 38 5.46 -0.85 22.91
C GLY A 38 5.72 -2.20 22.29
N LEU A 39 7.00 -2.55 22.12
CA LEU A 39 7.41 -3.69 21.32
C LEU A 39 7.93 -4.88 22.17
N ARG A 40 8.11 -4.69 23.48
CA ARG A 40 8.64 -5.72 24.37
C ARG A 40 7.97 -5.70 25.73
N ASP A 41 7.84 -6.89 26.33
CA ASP A 41 7.45 -7.06 27.72
C ASP A 41 8.64 -6.84 28.69
N ILE A 42 8.36 -6.96 29.98
CA ILE A 42 9.37 -6.79 31.03
C ILE A 42 10.51 -7.83 30.95
N ASN A 43 10.27 -8.98 30.33
CA ASN A 43 11.23 -10.06 30.13
C ASN A 43 11.99 -9.96 28.79
N GLY A 44 11.71 -8.91 27.99
CA GLY A 44 12.31 -8.71 26.68
C GLY A 44 11.67 -9.49 25.55
N ASN A 45 10.56 -10.19 25.78
CA ASN A 45 9.81 -10.88 24.74
C ASN A 45 9.05 -9.90 23.86
N GLY A 46 8.83 -10.26 22.60
CA GLY A 46 7.96 -9.50 21.70
C GLY A 46 6.51 -9.49 22.20
N VAL A 47 5.85 -8.36 22.04
CA VAL A 47 4.43 -8.21 22.38
C VAL A 47 3.62 -7.80 21.15
N VAL A 48 2.33 -8.05 21.19
CA VAL A 48 1.39 -7.56 20.16
C VAL A 48 1.22 -6.06 20.35
N ALA A 49 1.82 -5.26 19.48
CA ALA A 49 1.79 -3.79 19.53
C ALA A 49 0.67 -3.19 18.66
N GLY A 50 0.02 -3.98 17.79
CA GLY A 50 -1.05 -3.55 16.91
C GLY A 50 -1.65 -4.73 16.15
N LEU A 51 -2.77 -4.48 15.50
CA LEU A 51 -3.44 -5.45 14.65
C LEU A 51 -3.47 -4.93 13.21
N THR A 52 -3.33 -5.84 12.27
CA THR A 52 -3.50 -5.57 10.84
C THR A 52 -4.21 -6.75 10.18
N ASN A 53 -5.10 -6.46 9.25
CA ASN A 53 -5.72 -7.46 8.38
C ASN A 53 -5.11 -7.44 6.97
N ILE A 54 -4.03 -6.67 6.76
CA ILE A 54 -3.41 -6.50 5.43
C ILE A 54 -2.46 -7.65 5.14
N SER A 55 -1.61 -8.01 6.09
CA SER A 55 -0.63 -9.07 5.90
C SER A 55 -0.43 -9.91 7.16
N THR A 56 -0.04 -11.16 6.97
CA THR A 56 0.31 -12.08 8.05
C THR A 56 1.55 -12.87 7.66
N ILE A 57 2.50 -12.98 8.58
CA ILE A 57 3.63 -13.90 8.45
C ILE A 57 3.40 -15.06 9.41
N LYS A 58 3.41 -16.28 8.88
CA LYS A 58 3.33 -17.51 9.68
C LYS A 58 4.65 -18.26 9.55
N VAL A 59 5.22 -18.69 10.68
CA VAL A 59 6.35 -19.60 10.70
C VAL A 59 5.82 -21.02 10.62
N LEU A 60 6.25 -21.78 9.62
CA LEU A 60 5.94 -23.20 9.50
C LEU A 60 6.74 -23.94 10.56
N ASN A 61 6.03 -24.57 11.52
CA ASN A 61 6.66 -25.29 12.62
C ASN A 61 7.40 -26.52 12.08
N THR A 62 8.71 -26.60 12.26
CA THR A 62 9.55 -27.73 11.81
C THR A 62 9.42 -28.97 12.68
N GLY A 63 8.61 -28.91 13.76
CA GLY A 63 8.42 -30.03 14.68
C GLY A 63 9.56 -30.26 15.67
N ASP A 64 10.58 -29.39 15.68
CA ASP A 64 11.72 -29.43 16.61
C ASP A 64 11.43 -28.79 17.98
N GLY A 65 10.21 -28.34 18.20
CA GLY A 65 9.77 -27.68 19.44
C GLY A 65 10.16 -26.20 19.57
N ASN A 66 10.89 -25.66 18.60
CA ASN A 66 11.24 -24.23 18.58
C ASN A 66 10.24 -23.45 17.69
N PRO A 67 9.40 -22.57 18.27
CA PRO A 67 8.38 -21.83 17.50
C PRO A 67 8.96 -20.86 16.49
N ASN A 68 10.27 -20.57 16.54
CA ASN A 68 10.96 -19.63 15.66
C ASN A 68 11.80 -20.34 14.58
N HIS A 69 11.81 -21.67 14.55
CA HIS A 69 12.50 -22.45 13.52
C HIS A 69 11.52 -22.94 12.47
N GLY A 70 11.73 -22.50 11.24
CA GLY A 70 10.97 -22.92 10.08
C GLY A 70 10.90 -21.85 9.01
N ASP A 71 10.46 -22.23 7.83
CA ASP A 71 10.24 -21.30 6.73
C ASP A 71 9.06 -20.37 7.03
N GLY A 72 9.26 -19.09 6.82
CA GLY A 72 8.19 -18.09 6.93
C GLY A 72 7.29 -18.12 5.70
N LYS A 73 5.97 -18.10 5.91
CA LYS A 73 4.99 -17.87 4.85
C LYS A 73 4.35 -16.50 5.01
N LEU A 74 4.30 -15.75 3.91
CA LEU A 74 3.69 -14.44 3.84
C LEU A 74 2.32 -14.52 3.15
N TYR A 75 1.34 -13.94 3.79
CA TYR A 75 -0.02 -13.82 3.27
C TYR A 75 -0.40 -12.36 3.11
N TYR A 76 -0.98 -12.01 1.97
CA TYR A 76 -1.63 -10.72 1.73
C TYR A 76 -3.14 -10.91 1.73
N ARG A 77 -3.84 -10.24 2.65
CA ARG A 77 -5.29 -10.36 2.81
C ARG A 77 -5.78 -11.82 2.87
N GLY A 78 -4.97 -12.69 3.50
CA GLY A 78 -5.28 -14.11 3.66
C GLY A 78 -4.88 -15.00 2.48
N ILE A 79 -4.37 -14.45 1.37
CA ILE A 79 -3.90 -15.19 0.20
C ILE A 79 -2.40 -15.36 0.30
N ASP A 80 -1.88 -16.57 0.07
CA ASP A 80 -0.45 -16.86 0.02
C ASP A 80 0.21 -16.07 -1.11
N VAL A 81 1.31 -15.36 -0.82
CA VAL A 81 2.04 -14.57 -1.82
C VAL A 81 2.56 -15.43 -2.97
N GLU A 82 2.95 -16.68 -2.69
CA GLU A 82 3.40 -17.62 -3.72
C GLU A 82 2.27 -17.95 -4.72
N ASP A 83 1.03 -18.08 -4.24
CA ASP A 83 -0.13 -18.30 -5.10
C ASP A 83 -0.42 -17.07 -5.98
N ILE A 84 -0.33 -15.86 -5.40
CA ILE A 84 -0.49 -14.60 -6.14
C ILE A 84 0.56 -14.52 -7.26
N VAL A 85 1.83 -14.75 -6.93
CA VAL A 85 2.94 -14.69 -7.89
C VAL A 85 2.80 -15.76 -8.96
N SER A 86 2.48 -17.00 -8.58
CA SER A 86 2.29 -18.12 -9.52
C SER A 86 1.17 -17.85 -10.51
N GLY A 87 0.09 -17.21 -10.06
CA GLY A 87 -1.05 -16.83 -10.88
C GLY A 87 -0.64 -15.96 -12.06
N PHE A 88 -0.05 -14.79 -11.79
CA PHE A 88 0.30 -13.88 -12.88
C PHE A 88 1.54 -14.33 -13.70
N VAL A 89 2.47 -15.11 -13.11
CA VAL A 89 3.57 -15.71 -13.86
C VAL A 89 3.05 -16.75 -14.86
N LYS A 90 2.13 -17.62 -14.43
CA LYS A 90 1.48 -18.62 -15.30
C LYS A 90 0.72 -17.97 -16.46
N GLU A 91 0.07 -16.87 -16.21
CA GLU A 91 -0.68 -16.12 -17.22
C GLU A 91 0.19 -15.14 -18.01
N LYS A 92 1.48 -15.07 -17.73
CA LYS A 92 2.47 -14.18 -18.38
C LYS A 92 2.05 -12.71 -18.38
N ARG A 93 1.48 -12.24 -17.28
CA ARG A 93 1.03 -10.87 -17.07
C ARG A 93 1.73 -10.20 -15.90
N PHE A 94 1.69 -8.87 -15.84
CA PHE A 94 2.16 -8.11 -14.71
C PHE A 94 1.12 -8.13 -13.58
N GLY A 95 1.58 -8.36 -12.33
CA GLY A 95 0.73 -8.49 -11.15
C GLY A 95 0.72 -7.27 -10.22
N PHE A 96 1.38 -6.16 -10.59
CA PHE A 96 1.54 -5.00 -9.70
C PHE A 96 0.18 -4.40 -9.32
N GLU A 97 -0.62 -3.99 -10.29
CA GLU A 97 -1.88 -3.30 -10.05
C GLU A 97 -2.90 -4.20 -9.32
N GLU A 98 -2.89 -5.50 -9.61
CA GLU A 98 -3.74 -6.48 -8.95
C GLU A 98 -3.36 -6.66 -7.48
N THR A 99 -2.05 -6.70 -7.18
CA THR A 99 -1.55 -6.78 -5.81
C THR A 99 -1.85 -5.50 -5.03
N VAL A 100 -1.66 -4.33 -5.64
CA VAL A 100 -2.05 -3.03 -5.04
C VAL A 100 -3.54 -3.02 -4.73
N TYR A 101 -4.39 -3.46 -5.66
CA TYR A 101 -5.82 -3.54 -5.47
C TYR A 101 -6.18 -4.44 -4.28
N LEU A 102 -5.59 -5.65 -4.22
CA LEU A 102 -5.79 -6.58 -3.10
C LEU A 102 -5.42 -5.94 -1.76
N LEU A 103 -4.27 -5.30 -1.67
CA LEU A 103 -3.79 -4.68 -0.43
C LEU A 103 -4.69 -3.52 0.02
N LEU A 104 -5.12 -2.67 -0.91
CA LEU A 104 -5.95 -1.50 -0.63
C LEU A 104 -7.41 -1.86 -0.32
N PHE A 105 -8.00 -2.80 -1.06
CA PHE A 105 -9.44 -3.07 -0.99
C PHE A 105 -9.80 -4.41 -0.33
N GLY A 106 -8.81 -5.23 0.02
CA GLY A 106 -9.01 -6.47 0.77
C GLY A 106 -9.56 -7.64 -0.05
N LYS A 107 -9.71 -7.49 -1.36
CA LYS A 107 -10.21 -8.53 -2.28
C LYS A 107 -9.47 -8.51 -3.60
N MET A 108 -9.44 -9.66 -4.29
CA MET A 108 -8.97 -9.71 -5.68
C MET A 108 -9.94 -8.96 -6.59
N PRO A 109 -9.43 -8.16 -7.55
CA PRO A 109 -10.30 -7.50 -8.51
C PRO A 109 -10.88 -8.49 -9.53
N SER A 110 -12.09 -8.23 -10.00
CA SER A 110 -12.57 -8.80 -11.25
C SER A 110 -11.81 -8.22 -12.45
N GLU A 111 -11.89 -8.83 -13.62
CA GLU A 111 -11.24 -8.32 -14.84
C GLU A 111 -11.66 -6.87 -15.16
N HIS A 112 -12.92 -6.54 -14.95
CA HIS A 112 -13.42 -5.18 -15.17
C HIS A 112 -12.86 -4.19 -14.15
N GLU A 113 -12.88 -4.54 -12.85
CA GLU A 113 -12.33 -3.70 -11.78
C GLU A 113 -10.83 -3.47 -11.99
N LEU A 114 -10.08 -4.51 -12.41
CA LEU A 114 -8.66 -4.39 -12.70
C LEU A 114 -8.39 -3.47 -13.91
N ALA A 115 -9.20 -3.60 -14.96
CA ALA A 115 -9.06 -2.74 -16.13
C ALA A 115 -9.34 -1.27 -15.81
N ASP A 116 -10.37 -0.99 -15.02
CA ASP A 116 -10.69 0.37 -14.59
C ASP A 116 -9.62 0.94 -13.66
N PHE A 117 -9.11 0.13 -12.72
CA PHE A 117 -8.05 0.53 -11.81
C PHE A 117 -6.73 0.83 -12.55
N ARG A 118 -6.37 0.01 -13.54
CA ARG A 118 -5.21 0.27 -14.40
C ARG A 118 -5.33 1.58 -15.18
N ARG A 119 -6.52 1.87 -15.69
CA ARG A 119 -6.80 3.14 -16.39
C ARG A 119 -6.61 4.32 -15.44
N LEU A 120 -7.20 4.24 -14.25
CA LEU A 120 -7.06 5.28 -13.22
C LEU A 120 -5.59 5.54 -12.88
N LEU A 121 -4.81 4.50 -12.60
CA LEU A 121 -3.37 4.63 -12.31
C LEU A 121 -2.59 5.21 -13.49
N ALA A 122 -2.97 4.89 -14.73
CA ALA A 122 -2.34 5.45 -15.93
C ALA A 122 -2.60 6.96 -16.03
N ASP A 123 -3.81 7.40 -15.71
CA ASP A 123 -4.18 8.82 -15.72
C ASP A 123 -3.43 9.64 -14.67
N PHE A 124 -3.04 9.03 -13.55
CA PHE A 124 -2.25 9.68 -12.49
C PHE A 124 -0.74 9.73 -12.75
N ARG A 125 -0.24 9.06 -13.79
CA ARG A 125 1.20 9.05 -14.11
C ARG A 125 1.70 10.34 -14.78
N GLU A 126 0.83 11.27 -15.10
CA GLU A 126 1.21 12.54 -15.69
C GLU A 126 1.88 13.45 -14.66
N LEU A 127 3.13 13.81 -14.93
CA LEU A 127 3.84 14.79 -14.11
C LEU A 127 3.38 16.22 -14.42
N PRO A 128 3.47 17.15 -13.44
CA PRO A 128 3.20 18.56 -13.69
C PRO A 128 4.02 19.11 -14.86
N THR A 129 3.43 20.01 -15.64
CA THR A 129 4.10 20.66 -16.78
C THR A 129 5.45 21.24 -16.34
N THR A 130 6.50 20.96 -17.10
CA THR A 130 7.88 21.35 -16.82
C THR A 130 8.59 20.65 -15.67
N PHE A 131 7.93 19.78 -14.89
CA PHE A 131 8.51 19.08 -13.73
C PHE A 131 9.80 18.33 -14.11
N THR A 132 9.75 17.58 -15.20
CA THR A 132 10.92 16.83 -15.70
C THR A 132 12.12 17.77 -15.93
N ARG A 133 11.90 18.90 -16.61
CA ARG A 133 12.95 19.88 -16.90
C ARG A 133 13.45 20.59 -15.62
N ASP A 134 12.52 21.04 -14.77
CA ASP A 134 12.83 21.97 -13.69
C ASP A 134 13.26 21.27 -12.40
N VAL A 135 12.87 20.02 -12.19
CA VAL A 135 13.19 19.25 -10.99
C VAL A 135 14.18 18.12 -11.29
N ILE A 136 13.88 17.28 -12.30
CA ILE A 136 14.69 16.09 -12.57
C ILE A 136 15.99 16.47 -13.31
N MET A 137 15.88 17.18 -14.43
CA MET A 137 17.02 17.47 -15.31
C MET A 137 17.93 18.57 -14.79
N LYS A 138 17.43 19.56 -14.05
CA LYS A 138 18.25 20.65 -13.50
C LYS A 138 19.28 20.23 -12.47
N SER A 139 19.03 19.14 -11.77
CA SER A 139 19.90 18.66 -10.70
C SER A 139 20.02 17.13 -10.76
N PRO A 140 20.67 16.62 -11.82
CA PRO A 140 20.87 15.18 -11.96
C PRO A 140 21.75 14.63 -10.83
N SER A 141 21.59 13.37 -10.51
CA SER A 141 22.41 12.64 -9.55
C SER A 141 22.70 11.26 -10.09
N ASP A 142 23.90 10.77 -9.87
CA ASP A 142 24.28 9.38 -10.17
C ASP A 142 23.53 8.38 -9.27
N ASN A 143 22.96 8.85 -8.16
CA ASN A 143 22.14 8.06 -7.26
C ASN A 143 20.65 8.19 -7.64
N MET A 144 20.12 7.18 -8.32
CA MET A 144 18.71 7.15 -8.77
C MET A 144 17.72 7.24 -7.59
N MET A 145 17.99 6.57 -6.47
CA MET A 145 17.11 6.61 -5.30
C MET A 145 17.04 8.00 -4.69
N ASN A 146 18.15 8.71 -4.66
CA ASN A 146 18.20 10.12 -4.20
C ASN A 146 17.38 11.04 -5.12
N THR A 147 17.47 10.83 -6.44
CA THR A 147 16.67 11.59 -7.41
C THR A 147 15.18 11.31 -7.27
N LEU A 148 14.79 10.06 -7.06
CA LEU A 148 13.39 9.69 -6.81
C LEU A 148 12.87 10.33 -5.52
N ALA A 149 13.59 10.21 -4.42
CA ALA A 149 13.19 10.81 -3.14
C ALA A 149 13.03 12.35 -3.25
N LYS A 150 13.99 13.01 -3.89
CA LYS A 150 13.91 14.46 -4.17
C LYS A 150 12.69 14.80 -5.02
N SER A 151 12.40 14.02 -6.04
CA SER A 151 11.27 14.25 -6.94
C SER A 151 9.92 14.10 -6.24
N VAL A 152 9.77 13.07 -5.41
CA VAL A 152 8.56 12.86 -4.60
C VAL A 152 8.37 14.03 -3.63
N LEU A 153 9.42 14.45 -2.93
CA LEU A 153 9.35 15.62 -2.04
C LEU A 153 9.00 16.92 -2.76
N ALA A 154 9.50 17.10 -4.00
CA ALA A 154 9.19 18.28 -4.81
C ALA A 154 7.72 18.30 -5.27
N LEU A 155 7.09 17.13 -5.50
CA LEU A 155 5.67 17.02 -5.87
C LEU A 155 4.74 17.56 -4.79
N TYR A 156 5.14 17.53 -3.51
CA TYR A 156 4.40 18.16 -2.41
C TYR A 156 4.00 19.60 -2.70
N SER A 157 4.86 20.38 -3.36
CA SER A 157 4.60 21.78 -3.68
C SER A 157 3.54 21.99 -4.77
N TYR A 158 3.20 20.94 -5.51
CA TYR A 158 2.17 20.97 -6.55
C TYR A 158 0.81 20.52 -6.05
N ASP A 159 0.75 19.90 -4.86
CA ASP A 159 -0.49 19.47 -4.23
C ASP A 159 -1.01 20.53 -3.25
N SER A 160 -2.11 21.21 -3.60
CA SER A 160 -2.74 22.21 -2.74
C SER A 160 -3.38 21.62 -1.48
N ASN A 161 -3.61 20.31 -1.44
CA ASN A 161 -4.22 19.58 -0.34
C ASN A 161 -3.22 18.64 0.38
N ALA A 162 -1.91 18.90 0.24
CA ALA A 162 -0.85 18.03 0.76
C ALA A 162 -0.98 17.71 2.26
N ASN A 163 -1.55 18.60 3.05
CA ASN A 163 -1.71 18.45 4.51
C ASN A 163 -3.09 17.90 4.93
N ASP A 164 -3.99 17.64 3.99
CA ASP A 164 -5.29 17.04 4.31
C ASP A 164 -5.14 15.53 4.54
N THR A 165 -5.35 15.09 5.78
CA THR A 165 -5.25 13.69 6.20
C THR A 165 -6.57 12.93 6.11
N SER A 166 -7.57 13.46 5.43
CA SER A 166 -8.82 12.75 5.15
C SER A 166 -8.55 11.50 4.30
N ILE A 167 -9.29 10.42 4.55
CA ILE A 167 -9.09 9.14 3.84
C ILE A 167 -9.14 9.29 2.31
N PRO A 168 -10.12 10.02 1.72
CA PRO A 168 -10.13 10.22 0.27
C PRO A 168 -8.88 10.91 -0.25
N ASN A 169 -8.36 11.90 0.48
CA ASN A 169 -7.16 12.61 0.07
C ASN A 169 -5.89 11.77 0.22
N VAL A 170 -5.77 11.03 1.32
CA VAL A 170 -4.63 10.10 1.53
C VAL A 170 -4.62 9.01 0.45
N LEU A 171 -5.78 8.46 0.09
CA LEU A 171 -5.87 7.49 -1.00
C LEU A 171 -5.45 8.13 -2.34
N ARG A 172 -5.95 9.33 -2.67
CA ARG A 172 -5.53 10.06 -3.86
C ARG A 172 -4.01 10.20 -3.92
N GLN A 173 -3.39 10.74 -2.87
CA GLN A 173 -1.93 10.91 -2.77
C GLN A 173 -1.14 9.60 -2.88
N SER A 174 -1.75 8.48 -2.47
CA SER A 174 -1.12 7.15 -2.55
C SER A 174 -1.19 6.55 -3.96
N LEU A 175 -2.11 7.02 -4.80
CA LEU A 175 -2.30 6.54 -6.17
C LEU A 175 -1.59 7.43 -7.21
N GLU A 176 -1.35 8.70 -6.88
CA GLU A 176 -0.56 9.66 -7.66
C GLU A 176 0.94 9.46 -7.46
#